data_cb6de5e9a9ad01479be3d69b0dcf0209
#
_entry.id   cb6de5e9a9ad01479be3d69b0dcf0209
#
_cell.length_a   1.000
_cell.length_b   1.000
_cell.length_c   1.000
_cell.angle_alpha   90.00
_cell.angle_beta   90.00
_cell.angle_gamma   90.00
#
_symmetry.space_group_name_H-M   'P 1'
#
loop_
_entity.id
_entity.type
_entity.pdbx_description
1 polymer ?
#
loop_
_entity_poly.entity_id
_entity_poly.type
_entity_poly.pdbx_seq_one_letter_code
_entity_poly.pdbx_strand_id
1 'polypeptide(L)'
;MSQIPDDARPALDILRGVGGDEMLAMMMQTFLQFAEERLEKLVEESTAGRISEVAGIAHSLKSSARQLGAVALGEACAATELAGRSGDAAAATKGVTAILDRFAAAKPWMEAIAKGSS
;
A
#
# COMPACT_ATOMS: atom_id res chain seq x y z
N MET A 1 -0.45 2.84 20.92
CA MET A 1 -1.76 2.93 20.26
C MET A 1 -1.59 3.49 18.85
N SER A 2 -2.11 2.77 17.88
CA SER A 2 -2.02 3.22 16.47
C SER A 2 -3.04 4.30 16.21
N GLN A 3 -2.62 5.34 15.52
CA GLN A 3 -3.50 6.44 15.17
C GLN A 3 -3.80 6.41 13.68
N ILE A 4 -5.09 6.38 13.34
CA ILE A 4 -5.53 6.42 11.95
C ILE A 4 -5.30 7.84 11.40
N PRO A 5 -4.60 7.97 10.27
CA PRO A 5 -4.40 9.30 9.67
C PRO A 5 -5.72 9.93 9.27
N ASP A 6 -5.79 11.25 9.34
CA ASP A 6 -7.02 11.97 8.97
C ASP A 6 -7.40 11.72 7.50
N ASP A 7 -6.41 11.62 6.62
CA ASP A 7 -6.65 11.39 5.19
C ASP A 7 -7.14 9.97 4.87
N ALA A 8 -7.05 9.05 5.82
CA ALA A 8 -7.59 7.69 5.65
C ALA A 8 -9.10 7.64 5.95
N ARG A 9 -9.60 8.56 6.78
CA ARG A 9 -10.97 8.48 7.31
C ARG A 9 -12.07 8.48 6.23
N PRO A 10 -12.00 9.32 5.18
CA PRO A 10 -13.06 9.30 4.17
C PRO A 10 -13.24 7.94 3.50
N ALA A 11 -12.14 7.28 3.12
CA ALA A 11 -12.21 5.96 2.49
C ALA A 11 -12.74 4.91 3.47
N LEU A 12 -12.24 4.94 4.71
CA LEU A 12 -12.67 3.97 5.73
C LEU A 12 -14.16 4.13 6.07
N ASP A 13 -14.64 5.36 6.14
CA ASP A 13 -16.05 5.64 6.41
C ASP A 13 -16.95 5.11 5.30
N ILE A 14 -16.53 5.26 4.05
CA ILE A 14 -17.27 4.71 2.90
C ILE A 14 -17.38 3.20 3.03
N LEU A 15 -16.28 2.52 3.32
CA LEU A 15 -16.27 1.06 3.43
C LEU A 15 -17.11 0.57 4.62
N ARG A 16 -17.05 1.26 5.76
CA ARG A 16 -17.89 0.93 6.90
C ARG A 16 -19.36 1.09 6.57
N GLY A 17 -19.70 2.11 5.77
CA GLY A 17 -21.07 2.32 5.33
C GLY A 17 -21.61 1.22 4.43
N VAL A 18 -20.73 0.54 3.70
CA VAL A 18 -21.12 -0.55 2.80
C VAL A 18 -21.32 -1.87 3.56
N GLY A 19 -20.36 -2.27 4.39
CA GLY A 19 -20.37 -3.60 5.00
C GLY A 19 -20.02 -3.63 6.48
N GLY A 20 -19.89 -2.48 7.12
CA GLY A 20 -19.59 -2.40 8.55
C GLY A 20 -18.14 -2.70 8.90
N ASP A 21 -17.87 -2.70 10.19
CA ASP A 21 -16.52 -2.91 10.73
C ASP A 21 -15.98 -4.31 10.42
N GLU A 22 -16.85 -5.31 10.38
CA GLU A 22 -16.46 -6.68 10.11
C GLU A 22 -15.90 -6.83 8.68
N MET A 23 -16.60 -6.28 7.69
CA MET A 23 -16.12 -6.29 6.31
C MET A 23 -14.80 -5.53 6.19
N LEU A 24 -14.70 -4.37 6.82
CA LEU A 24 -13.48 -3.57 6.78
C LEU A 24 -12.30 -4.34 7.38
N ALA A 25 -12.50 -5.00 8.52
CA ALA A 25 -11.46 -5.82 9.15
C ALA A 25 -10.97 -6.92 8.21
N MET A 26 -11.89 -7.61 7.53
CA MET A 26 -11.54 -8.65 6.57
C MET A 26 -10.77 -8.10 5.37
N MET A 27 -11.19 -6.99 4.82
CA MET A 27 -10.50 -6.33 3.72
C MET A 27 -9.08 -5.94 4.13
N MET A 28 -8.93 -5.43 5.35
CA MET A 28 -7.62 -5.02 5.86
C MET A 28 -6.69 -6.22 6.05
N GLN A 29 -7.20 -7.33 6.59
CA GLN A 29 -6.43 -8.56 6.74
C GLN A 29 -5.92 -9.06 5.38
N THR A 30 -6.82 -9.09 4.39
CA THR A 30 -6.49 -9.53 3.04
C THR A 30 -5.42 -8.63 2.41
N PHE A 31 -5.58 -7.31 2.58
CA PHE A 31 -4.61 -6.37 2.02
C PHE A 31 -3.23 -6.53 2.66
N LEU A 32 -3.17 -6.65 3.98
CA LEU A 32 -1.89 -6.78 4.68
C LEU A 32 -1.13 -8.02 4.22
N GLN A 33 -1.82 -9.14 4.08
CA GLN A 33 -1.22 -10.37 3.59
C GLN A 33 -0.73 -10.23 2.14
N PHE A 34 -1.57 -9.68 1.29
CA PHE A 34 -1.24 -9.42 -0.12
C PHE A 34 -0.05 -8.47 -0.23
N ALA A 35 -0.07 -7.38 0.54
CA ALA A 35 0.98 -6.37 0.50
C ALA A 35 2.34 -6.95 0.93
N GLU A 36 2.37 -7.74 1.98
CA GLU A 36 3.65 -8.33 2.43
C GLU A 36 4.27 -9.21 1.37
N GLU A 37 3.48 -10.02 0.68
CA GLU A 37 3.95 -10.86 -0.42
C GLU A 37 4.46 -10.00 -1.59
N ARG A 38 3.71 -8.95 -1.93
CA ARG A 38 4.07 -8.06 -3.03
C ARG A 38 5.33 -7.25 -2.73
N LEU A 39 5.50 -6.80 -1.49
CA LEU A 39 6.67 -6.03 -1.09
C LEU A 39 7.94 -6.88 -1.13
N GLU A 40 7.85 -8.14 -0.74
CA GLU A 40 8.96 -9.07 -0.84
C GLU A 40 9.40 -9.21 -2.31
N LYS A 41 8.43 -9.40 -3.20
CA LYS A 41 8.68 -9.49 -4.64
C LYS A 41 9.24 -8.17 -5.19
N LEU A 42 8.72 -7.04 -4.70
CA LEU A 42 9.17 -5.71 -5.10
C LEU A 42 10.66 -5.52 -4.85
N VAL A 43 11.12 -5.92 -3.66
CA VAL A 43 12.55 -5.84 -3.30
C VAL A 43 13.38 -6.73 -4.20
N GLU A 44 12.94 -7.96 -4.45
CA GLU A 44 13.64 -8.90 -5.35
C GLU A 44 13.79 -8.31 -6.76
N GLU A 45 12.71 -7.79 -7.33
CA GLU A 45 12.71 -7.25 -8.68
C GLU A 45 13.54 -5.97 -8.77
N SER A 46 13.48 -5.13 -7.74
CA SER A 46 14.29 -3.91 -7.67
C SER A 46 15.77 -4.24 -7.60
N THR A 47 16.16 -5.20 -6.77
CA THR A 47 17.55 -5.63 -6.63
C THR A 47 18.09 -6.21 -7.95
N ALA A 48 17.24 -6.91 -8.69
CA ALA A 48 17.61 -7.50 -9.97
C ALA A 48 17.60 -6.48 -11.13
N GLY A 49 17.18 -5.24 -10.87
CA GLY A 49 17.11 -4.20 -11.90
C GLY A 49 15.96 -4.33 -12.88
N ARG A 50 14.96 -5.14 -12.56
CA ARG A 50 13.80 -5.34 -13.44
C ARG A 50 12.72 -4.30 -13.16
N ILE A 51 12.96 -3.08 -13.64
CA ILE A 51 12.11 -1.94 -13.29
C ILE A 51 10.69 -2.00 -13.88
N SER A 52 10.48 -2.69 -14.98
CA SER A 52 9.13 -2.88 -15.50
C SER A 52 8.31 -3.79 -14.59
N GLU A 53 8.94 -4.78 -13.97
CA GLU A 53 8.29 -5.64 -12.98
C GLU A 53 7.99 -4.85 -11.70
N VAL A 54 8.91 -3.98 -11.30
CA VAL A 54 8.69 -3.05 -10.18
C VAL A 54 7.44 -2.20 -10.44
N ALA A 55 7.29 -1.66 -11.64
CA ALA A 55 6.13 -0.86 -12.01
C ALA A 55 4.83 -1.67 -11.90
N GLY A 56 4.84 -2.91 -12.35
CA GLY A 56 3.67 -3.80 -12.28
C GLY A 56 3.24 -4.10 -10.84
N ILE A 57 4.21 -4.34 -9.97
CA ILE A 57 3.92 -4.59 -8.55
C ILE A 57 3.36 -3.32 -7.89
N ALA A 58 3.97 -2.16 -8.16
CA ALA A 58 3.49 -0.89 -7.65
C ALA A 58 2.05 -0.63 -8.11
N HIS A 59 1.75 -0.93 -9.37
CA HIS A 59 0.39 -0.82 -9.90
C HIS A 59 -0.60 -1.68 -9.11
N SER A 60 -0.22 -2.92 -8.81
CA SER A 60 -1.10 -3.85 -8.09
C SER A 60 -1.42 -3.40 -6.67
N LEU A 61 -0.50 -2.67 -6.03
CA LEU A 61 -0.69 -2.16 -4.67
C LEU A 61 -1.46 -0.85 -4.64
N LYS A 62 -1.35 -0.05 -5.68
CA LYS A 62 -1.86 1.32 -5.71
C LYS A 62 -3.36 1.41 -5.45
N SER A 63 -4.16 0.63 -6.18
CA SER A 63 -5.61 0.68 -6.06
C SER A 63 -6.09 0.26 -4.68
N SER A 64 -5.55 -0.83 -4.15
CA SER A 64 -5.93 -1.33 -2.83
C SER A 64 -5.52 -0.37 -1.71
N ALA A 65 -4.32 0.20 -1.82
CA ALA A 65 -3.86 1.18 -0.84
C ALA A 65 -4.80 2.39 -0.79
N ARG A 66 -5.19 2.91 -1.95
CA ARG A 66 -6.10 4.04 -2.06
C ARG A 66 -7.49 3.71 -1.52
N GLN A 67 -8.00 2.54 -1.87
CA GLN A 67 -9.32 2.10 -1.43
C GLN A 67 -9.41 2.01 0.10
N LEU A 68 -8.31 1.58 0.75
CA LEU A 68 -8.26 1.42 2.19
C LEU A 68 -7.75 2.66 2.94
N GLY A 69 -7.60 3.77 2.25
CA GLY A 69 -7.26 5.04 2.87
C GLY A 69 -5.78 5.28 3.12
N ALA A 70 -4.91 4.39 2.64
CA ALA A 70 -3.46 4.58 2.77
C ALA A 70 -2.97 5.50 1.65
N VAL A 71 -3.27 6.79 1.77
CA VAL A 71 -3.05 7.79 0.72
C VAL A 71 -1.58 7.92 0.36
N ALA A 72 -0.71 8.10 1.37
CA ALA A 72 0.72 8.28 1.12
C ALA A 72 1.34 7.04 0.46
N LEU A 73 0.91 5.84 0.86
CA LEU A 73 1.35 4.60 0.23
C LEU A 73 0.89 4.54 -1.23
N GLY A 74 -0.36 4.89 -1.50
CA GLY A 74 -0.90 4.94 -2.85
C GLY A 74 -0.14 5.91 -3.75
N GLU A 75 0.23 7.08 -3.22
CA GLU A 75 1.02 8.06 -3.94
C GLU A 75 2.43 7.56 -4.26
N ALA A 76 3.07 6.89 -3.30
CA ALA A 76 4.39 6.29 -3.51
C ALA A 76 4.32 5.21 -4.59
N CYS A 77 3.25 4.41 -4.59
CA CYS A 77 3.04 3.39 -5.61
C CYS A 77 2.85 4.02 -6.99
N ALA A 78 2.07 5.09 -7.09
CA ALA A 78 1.85 5.78 -8.37
C ALA A 78 3.14 6.36 -8.93
N ALA A 79 3.96 7.00 -8.08
CA ALA A 79 5.24 7.56 -8.51
C ALA A 79 6.22 6.47 -8.97
N THR A 80 6.25 5.34 -8.27
CA THR A 80 7.11 4.22 -8.61
C THR A 80 6.69 3.57 -9.93
N GLU A 81 5.39 3.42 -10.12
CA GLU A 81 4.84 2.90 -11.37
C GLU A 81 5.25 3.78 -12.55
N LEU A 82 5.09 5.09 -12.41
CA LEU A 82 5.47 6.04 -13.45
C LEU A 82 6.95 5.95 -13.77
N ALA A 83 7.80 5.93 -12.75
CA ALA A 83 9.26 5.83 -12.92
C ALA A 83 9.65 4.55 -13.65
N GLY A 84 9.08 3.41 -13.27
CA GLY A 84 9.37 2.13 -13.89
C GLY A 84 8.92 2.08 -15.34
N ARG A 85 7.76 2.64 -15.67
CA ARG A 85 7.24 2.66 -17.03
C ARG A 85 8.00 3.62 -17.93
N SER A 86 8.56 4.69 -17.37
CA SER A 86 9.38 5.63 -18.14
C SER A 86 10.86 5.23 -18.24
N GLY A 87 11.24 4.11 -17.63
CA GLY A 87 12.60 3.62 -17.69
C GLY A 87 13.59 4.34 -16.79
N ASP A 88 13.10 5.09 -15.80
CA ASP A 88 13.94 5.83 -14.86
C ASP A 88 14.30 4.93 -13.68
N ALA A 89 15.41 4.21 -13.80
CA ALA A 89 15.86 3.25 -12.79
C ALA A 89 16.13 3.90 -11.44
N ALA A 90 16.73 5.08 -11.42
CA ALA A 90 17.06 5.78 -10.17
C ALA A 90 15.78 6.19 -9.44
N ALA A 91 14.82 6.76 -10.15
CA ALA A 91 13.54 7.15 -9.56
C ALA A 91 12.73 5.93 -9.10
N ALA A 92 12.79 4.83 -9.86
CA ALA A 92 12.11 3.59 -9.47
C ALA A 92 12.67 3.03 -8.16
N THR A 93 14.00 3.03 -8.00
CA THR A 93 14.65 2.56 -6.78
C THR A 93 14.28 3.44 -5.57
N LYS A 94 14.27 4.75 -5.75
CA LYS A 94 13.80 5.67 -4.71
C LYS A 94 12.34 5.40 -4.34
N GLY A 95 11.52 5.11 -5.34
CA GLY A 95 10.13 4.79 -5.16
C GLY A 95 9.91 3.54 -4.33
N VAL A 96 10.72 2.50 -4.55
CA VAL A 96 10.66 1.27 -3.76
C VAL A 96 10.90 1.58 -2.28
N THR A 97 11.93 2.37 -1.98
CA THR A 97 12.20 2.78 -0.59
C THR A 97 11.01 3.53 0.00
N ALA A 98 10.43 4.45 -0.76
CA ALA A 98 9.25 5.20 -0.30
C ALA A 98 8.06 4.28 -0.03
N ILE A 99 7.82 3.30 -0.89
CA ILE A 99 6.73 2.33 -0.70
C ILE A 99 6.95 1.56 0.63
N LEU A 100 8.16 1.07 0.85
CA LEU A 100 8.48 0.32 2.07
C LEU A 100 8.27 1.18 3.32
N ASP A 101 8.71 2.43 3.28
CA ASP A 101 8.58 3.36 4.41
C ASP A 101 7.09 3.69 4.67
N ARG A 102 6.33 3.96 3.63
CA ARG A 102 4.90 4.30 3.76
C ARG A 102 4.09 3.10 4.24
N PHE A 103 4.42 1.90 3.78
CA PHE A 103 3.76 0.69 4.27
C PHE A 103 4.08 0.47 5.75
N ALA A 104 5.35 0.62 6.14
CA ALA A 104 5.74 0.47 7.55
C ALA A 104 5.01 1.47 8.45
N ALA A 105 4.79 2.69 7.97
CA ALA A 105 4.04 3.70 8.72
C ALA A 105 2.54 3.37 8.81
N ALA A 106 1.97 2.78 7.77
CA ALA A 106 0.53 2.43 7.74
C ALA A 106 0.21 1.15 8.50
N LYS A 107 1.15 0.23 8.57
CA LYS A 107 0.92 -1.11 9.11
C LYS A 107 0.30 -1.11 10.51
N PRO A 108 0.77 -0.29 11.48
CA PRO A 108 0.18 -0.32 12.82
C PRO A 108 -1.31 0.00 12.87
N TRP A 109 -1.76 1.05 12.18
CA TRP A 109 -3.19 1.38 12.20
C TRP A 109 -4.02 0.41 11.36
N MET A 110 -3.43 -0.13 10.28
CA MET A 110 -4.10 -1.14 9.48
C MET A 110 -4.27 -2.45 10.27
N GLU A 111 -3.25 -2.86 11.01
CA GLU A 111 -3.34 -4.05 11.87
C GLU A 111 -4.38 -3.88 12.97
N ALA A 112 -4.48 -2.69 13.54
CA ALA A 112 -5.48 -2.41 14.56
C ALA A 112 -6.90 -2.61 14.01
N ILE A 113 -7.17 -2.11 12.79
CA ILE A 113 -8.46 -2.31 12.12
C ILE A 113 -8.67 -3.80 11.80
N ALA A 114 -7.64 -4.47 11.29
CA ALA A 114 -7.72 -5.89 10.95
C ALA A 114 -8.07 -6.76 12.14
N LYS A 115 -7.68 -6.35 13.33
CA LYS A 115 -7.97 -7.05 14.58
C LYS A 115 -9.31 -6.63 15.20
N GLY A 116 -10.00 -5.67 14.60
CA GLY A 116 -11.25 -5.15 15.14
C GLY A 116 -11.06 -4.17 16.28
N SER A 117 -9.88 -3.57 16.42
CA SER A 117 -9.53 -2.68 17.54
C SER A 117 -9.49 -1.20 17.14
N SER A 118 -10.15 -0.83 16.08
CA SER A 118 -10.15 0.54 15.59
C SER A 118 -10.91 1.52 16.46
#